data_07fd7f75c8ade568846b0eadd379d37a
#
_entry.id   07fd7f75c8ade568846b0eadd379d37a
#
_cell.length_a   1.000
_cell.length_b   1.000
_cell.length_c   1.000
_cell.angle_alpha   90.00
_cell.angle_beta   90.00
_cell.angle_gamma   90.00
#
_symmetry.space_group_name_H-M   'P 1'
#
loop_
_entity.id
_entity.type
_entity.pdbx_description
1 polymer ?
#
loop_
_entity_poly.entity_id
_entity_poly.type
_entity_poly.pdbx_seq_one_letter_code
_entity_poly.pdbx_strand_id
1 'polypeptide(L)'
;MIRVHSYESMGTFDGPGLRLVVFLQGCNFRCLYCTNPDTIDTKGESTETAIDEIVHMAVSQKAFFGKKGGVTFSGGEPTLQAKALIPLFQRLKEQNIHICIDTNGSIWNEEVEELLKWTDLVLLDIKEFNNVRHRQLTERSNEQTIRTAEWLEKNGKPFWLRYVLVPGYSSFEEDIRALGEHFKNYHMIQRVEILPYHTLGVHKYEAMGKEYKLNGIKENTLEQLETAKTLFGEYFNTVYLN
;
A
#
# COMPACT_ATOMS: atom_id res chain seq x y z
N MET A 1 4.22 -20.23 9.35
CA MET A 1 3.90 -19.12 10.27
C MET A 1 4.05 -17.81 9.51
N ILE A 2 3.24 -16.81 9.83
CA ILE A 2 3.23 -15.48 9.25
C ILE A 2 3.63 -14.50 10.34
N ARG A 3 4.56 -13.60 10.03
CA ARG A 3 5.04 -12.60 10.99
C ARG A 3 4.13 -11.39 10.94
N VAL A 4 3.25 -11.30 11.91
CA VAL A 4 2.26 -10.22 12.04
C VAL A 4 2.76 -9.21 13.09
N HIS A 5 2.76 -7.93 12.73
CA HIS A 5 3.03 -6.83 13.64
C HIS A 5 1.78 -6.51 14.48
N SER A 6 0.66 -6.26 13.81
CA SER A 6 -0.59 -5.87 14.47
C SER A 6 -1.80 -6.09 13.57
N TYR A 7 -2.98 -5.87 14.12
CA TYR A 7 -4.26 -5.92 13.43
C TYR A 7 -5.05 -4.63 13.65
N GLU A 8 -5.82 -4.26 12.64
CA GLU A 8 -6.85 -3.23 12.77
C GLU A 8 -8.19 -3.80 12.29
N SER A 9 -9.19 -3.77 13.18
CA SER A 9 -10.56 -4.15 12.85
C SER A 9 -11.34 -2.94 12.35
N MET A 10 -12.18 -3.16 11.33
CA MET A 10 -13.03 -2.13 10.73
C MET A 10 -12.26 -0.96 10.08
N GLY A 11 -11.06 -1.23 9.53
CA GLY A 11 -10.32 -0.26 8.71
C GLY A 11 -11.15 0.21 7.51
N THR A 12 -11.09 1.50 7.20
CA THR A 12 -11.87 2.14 6.11
C THR A 12 -10.99 2.72 5.01
N PHE A 13 -9.67 2.81 5.23
CA PHE A 13 -8.72 3.44 4.31
C PHE A 13 -7.85 2.44 3.52
N ASP A 14 -8.01 1.14 3.79
CA ASP A 14 -7.14 0.08 3.26
C ASP A 14 -7.86 -0.78 2.22
N GLY A 15 -8.67 -0.16 1.38
CA GLY A 15 -9.44 -0.81 0.33
C GLY A 15 -10.96 -0.60 0.47
N PRO A 16 -11.77 -1.29 -0.36
CA PRO A 16 -13.20 -1.07 -0.38
C PRO A 16 -13.92 -1.67 0.84
N GLY A 17 -14.88 -0.93 1.40
CA GLY A 17 -15.72 -1.37 2.52
C GLY A 17 -14.98 -1.42 3.86
N LEU A 18 -15.56 -2.10 4.84
CA LEU A 18 -14.91 -2.34 6.13
C LEU A 18 -13.97 -3.54 6.03
N ARG A 19 -12.80 -3.43 6.63
CA ARG A 19 -11.75 -4.43 6.46
C ARG A 19 -11.09 -4.82 7.79
N LEU A 20 -10.72 -6.08 7.89
CA LEU A 20 -9.68 -6.50 8.80
C LEU A 20 -8.33 -6.19 8.12
N VAL A 21 -7.54 -5.32 8.70
CA VAL A 21 -6.18 -5.02 8.20
C VAL A 21 -5.16 -5.82 9.00
N VAL A 22 -4.33 -6.57 8.30
CA VAL A 22 -3.24 -7.37 8.88
C VAL A 22 -1.92 -6.69 8.54
N PHE A 23 -1.31 -6.02 9.50
CA PHE A 23 -0.01 -5.37 9.32
C PHE A 23 1.11 -6.39 9.51
N LEU A 24 1.88 -6.60 8.46
CA LEU A 24 2.97 -7.58 8.44
C LEU A 24 4.31 -6.94 8.77
N GLN A 25 5.20 -7.73 9.36
CA GLN A 25 6.54 -7.31 9.74
C GLN A 25 7.53 -7.47 8.60
N GLY A 26 8.36 -6.45 8.41
CA GLY A 26 9.42 -6.36 7.41
C GLY A 26 9.06 -5.47 6.22
N CYS A 27 9.96 -4.56 5.85
CA CYS A 27 9.85 -3.74 4.65
C CYS A 27 11.21 -3.57 4.00
N ASN A 28 11.24 -3.55 2.67
CA ASN A 28 12.46 -3.32 1.90
C ASN A 28 12.66 -1.84 1.53
N PHE A 29 11.66 -0.97 1.75
CA PHE A 29 11.78 0.48 1.60
C PHE A 29 12.16 1.18 2.91
N ARG A 30 12.64 2.42 2.79
CA ARG A 30 12.99 3.34 3.90
C ARG A 30 12.36 4.69 3.65
N CYS A 31 11.04 4.69 3.43
CA CYS A 31 10.29 5.92 3.14
C CYS A 31 10.49 6.94 4.26
N LEU A 32 10.86 8.18 3.89
CA LEU A 32 11.13 9.25 4.86
C LEU A 32 9.90 9.60 5.71
N TYR A 33 8.69 9.41 5.16
CA TYR A 33 7.39 9.69 5.79
C TYR A 33 6.69 8.45 6.35
N CYS A 34 7.40 7.34 6.51
CA CYS A 34 6.77 6.08 6.93
C CYS A 34 5.99 6.25 8.24
N THR A 35 4.71 5.87 8.23
CA THR A 35 3.84 5.94 9.42
C THR A 35 3.95 4.70 10.29
N ASN A 36 4.58 3.64 9.78
CA ASN A 36 4.81 2.39 10.49
C ASN A 36 6.31 2.02 10.50
N PRO A 37 7.20 2.89 11.04
CA PRO A 37 8.64 2.62 11.07
C PRO A 37 9.01 1.38 11.90
N ASP A 38 8.16 0.99 12.82
CA ASP A 38 8.22 -0.20 13.66
C ASP A 38 8.06 -1.51 12.85
N THR A 39 7.38 -1.46 11.70
CA THR A 39 7.24 -2.62 10.81
C THR A 39 8.41 -2.82 9.85
N ILE A 40 9.38 -1.89 9.78
CA ILE A 40 10.42 -1.91 8.74
C ILE A 40 11.45 -3.02 8.97
N ASP A 41 11.88 -3.24 10.22
CA ASP A 41 12.92 -4.23 10.52
C ASP A 41 12.36 -5.65 10.33
N THR A 42 12.98 -6.41 9.42
CA THR A 42 12.60 -7.82 9.19
C THR A 42 12.82 -8.72 10.41
N LYS A 43 13.61 -8.28 11.38
CA LYS A 43 13.85 -8.96 12.67
C LYS A 43 13.16 -8.26 13.83
N GLY A 44 12.36 -7.21 13.54
CA GLY A 44 11.62 -6.43 14.53
C GLY A 44 10.60 -7.26 15.28
N GLU A 45 10.04 -6.67 16.32
CA GLU A 45 9.03 -7.29 17.17
C GLU A 45 7.78 -7.65 16.36
N SER A 46 7.37 -8.91 16.45
CA SER A 46 6.22 -9.44 15.71
C SER A 46 5.76 -10.74 16.34
N THR A 47 4.51 -11.08 16.11
CA THR A 47 3.94 -12.39 16.49
C THR A 47 4.00 -13.35 15.30
N GLU A 48 4.56 -14.53 15.52
CA GLU A 48 4.44 -15.62 14.54
C GLU A 48 3.05 -16.25 14.65
N THR A 49 2.19 -15.93 13.69
CA THR A 49 0.78 -16.31 13.69
C THR A 49 0.52 -17.46 12.75
N ALA A 50 -0.28 -18.42 13.19
CA ALA A 50 -0.73 -19.51 12.35
C ALA A 50 -1.78 -19.03 11.32
N ILE A 51 -1.83 -19.67 10.17
CA ILE A 51 -2.83 -19.39 9.13
C ILE A 51 -4.25 -19.52 9.70
N ASP A 52 -4.51 -20.57 10.49
CA ASP A 52 -5.81 -20.84 11.08
C ASP A 52 -6.31 -19.70 11.97
N GLU A 53 -5.43 -19.05 12.71
CA GLU A 53 -5.77 -17.92 13.58
C GLU A 53 -6.24 -16.71 12.76
N ILE A 54 -5.52 -16.40 11.66
CA ILE A 54 -5.90 -15.27 10.79
C ILE A 54 -7.23 -15.57 10.07
N VAL A 55 -7.40 -16.80 9.57
CA VAL A 55 -8.65 -17.23 8.93
C VAL A 55 -9.82 -17.15 9.93
N HIS A 56 -9.63 -17.66 11.16
CA HIS A 56 -10.65 -17.57 12.19
C HIS A 56 -11.05 -16.13 12.51
N MET A 57 -10.08 -15.25 12.68
CA MET A 57 -10.31 -13.82 12.91
C MET A 57 -11.08 -13.18 11.73
N ALA A 58 -10.70 -13.47 10.49
CA ALA A 58 -11.37 -12.95 9.32
C ALA A 58 -12.83 -13.46 9.21
N VAL A 59 -13.05 -14.73 9.47
CA VAL A 59 -14.40 -15.35 9.45
C VAL A 59 -15.28 -14.75 10.55
N SER A 60 -14.76 -14.53 11.75
CA SER A 60 -15.51 -13.92 12.86
C SER A 60 -15.99 -12.48 12.55
N GLN A 61 -15.25 -11.76 11.69
CA GLN A 61 -15.58 -10.39 11.30
C GLN A 61 -16.35 -10.31 9.96
N LYS A 62 -16.59 -11.44 9.30
CA LYS A 62 -17.19 -11.48 7.94
C LYS A 62 -18.53 -10.75 7.85
N ALA A 63 -19.35 -10.78 8.90
CA ALA A 63 -20.63 -10.08 8.95
C ALA A 63 -20.48 -8.55 8.78
N PHE A 64 -19.35 -7.96 9.20
CA PHE A 64 -19.07 -6.53 9.08
C PHE A 64 -18.53 -6.14 7.69
N PHE A 65 -18.00 -7.06 6.93
CA PHE A 65 -17.42 -6.77 5.61
C PHE A 65 -18.47 -6.35 4.57
N GLY A 66 -19.73 -6.72 4.77
CA GLY A 66 -20.79 -6.42 3.81
C GLY A 66 -20.48 -6.99 2.42
N LYS A 67 -20.85 -6.23 1.38
CA LYS A 67 -20.64 -6.67 -0.02
C LYS A 67 -19.25 -6.34 -0.59
N LYS A 68 -18.55 -5.37 -0.02
CA LYS A 68 -17.29 -4.83 -0.58
C LYS A 68 -16.08 -5.03 0.32
N GLY A 69 -16.28 -5.21 1.61
CA GLY A 69 -15.21 -5.36 2.58
C GLY A 69 -14.54 -6.74 2.55
N GLY A 70 -13.55 -6.93 3.43
CA GLY A 70 -12.78 -8.16 3.49
C GLY A 70 -11.53 -8.03 4.32
N VAL A 71 -10.44 -8.64 3.87
CA VAL A 71 -9.14 -8.56 4.54
C VAL A 71 -8.15 -7.79 3.67
N THR A 72 -7.34 -6.94 4.29
CA THR A 72 -6.19 -6.28 3.64
C THR A 72 -4.90 -6.69 4.35
N PHE A 73 -3.91 -7.08 3.57
CA PHE A 73 -2.56 -7.31 4.04
C PHE A 73 -1.71 -6.10 3.70
N SER A 74 -1.16 -5.45 4.72
CA SER A 74 -0.40 -4.20 4.67
C SER A 74 0.74 -4.23 5.70
N GLY A 75 1.15 -3.10 6.26
CA GLY A 75 2.13 -2.97 7.33
C GLY A 75 3.50 -2.54 6.85
N GLY A 76 4.45 -3.47 6.79
CA GLY A 76 5.72 -3.28 6.07
C GLY A 76 5.52 -3.46 4.57
N GLU A 77 6.09 -4.54 4.02
CA GLU A 77 5.86 -4.97 2.63
C GLU A 77 5.38 -6.43 2.63
N PRO A 78 4.10 -6.69 2.39
CA PRO A 78 3.52 -8.03 2.46
C PRO A 78 4.17 -9.04 1.52
N THR A 79 4.64 -8.60 0.36
CA THR A 79 5.25 -9.49 -0.64
C THR A 79 6.59 -10.10 -0.19
N LEU A 80 7.22 -9.57 0.87
CA LEU A 80 8.34 -10.23 1.54
C LEU A 80 7.96 -11.59 2.13
N GLN A 81 6.68 -11.78 2.46
CA GLN A 81 6.15 -13.01 3.01
C GLN A 81 5.25 -13.77 2.00
N ALA A 82 5.37 -13.51 0.70
CA ALA A 82 4.49 -14.02 -0.35
C ALA A 82 4.28 -15.54 -0.25
N LYS A 83 5.35 -16.32 -0.12
CA LYS A 83 5.29 -17.77 0.02
C LYS A 83 4.41 -18.24 1.20
N ALA A 84 4.49 -17.55 2.33
CA ALA A 84 3.69 -17.89 3.51
C ALA A 84 2.24 -17.43 3.38
N LEU A 85 1.97 -16.37 2.60
CA LEU A 85 0.64 -15.80 2.40
C LEU A 85 -0.20 -16.60 1.38
N ILE A 86 0.40 -17.26 0.40
CA ILE A 86 -0.34 -18.02 -0.63
C ILE A 86 -1.37 -18.98 -0.01
N PRO A 87 -0.99 -19.92 0.89
CA PRO A 87 -1.98 -20.84 1.47
C PRO A 87 -3.02 -20.13 2.34
N LEU A 88 -2.69 -18.98 2.96
CA LEU A 88 -3.66 -18.17 3.67
C LEU A 88 -4.68 -17.56 2.71
N PHE A 89 -4.24 -16.98 1.59
CA PHE A 89 -5.13 -16.38 0.59
C PHE A 89 -6.07 -17.42 -0.02
N GLN A 90 -5.56 -18.62 -0.32
CA GLN A 90 -6.40 -19.73 -0.79
C GLN A 90 -7.51 -20.05 0.20
N ARG A 91 -7.21 -20.17 1.48
CA ARG A 91 -8.21 -20.46 2.53
C ARG A 91 -9.21 -19.31 2.74
N LEU A 92 -8.78 -18.06 2.65
CA LEU A 92 -9.68 -16.90 2.70
C LEU A 92 -10.62 -16.89 1.49
N LYS A 93 -10.15 -17.29 0.30
CA LYS A 93 -10.99 -17.44 -0.89
C LYS A 93 -12.02 -18.55 -0.74
N GLU A 94 -11.67 -19.69 -0.13
CA GLU A 94 -12.63 -20.76 0.21
C GLU A 94 -13.76 -20.26 1.13
N GLN A 95 -13.47 -19.25 1.96
CA GLN A 95 -14.44 -18.57 2.80
C GLN A 95 -15.22 -17.45 2.08
N ASN A 96 -15.03 -17.24 0.77
CA ASN A 96 -15.59 -16.13 -0.01
C ASN A 96 -15.29 -14.76 0.65
N ILE A 97 -14.06 -14.55 1.11
CA ILE A 97 -13.57 -13.29 1.66
C ILE A 97 -12.77 -12.56 0.59
N HIS A 98 -13.10 -11.30 0.38
CA HIS A 98 -12.38 -10.42 -0.55
C HIS A 98 -11.01 -10.03 0.03
N ILE A 99 -9.95 -10.16 -0.78
CA ILE A 99 -8.57 -9.98 -0.37
C ILE A 99 -7.98 -8.77 -1.09
N CYS A 100 -7.48 -7.80 -0.32
CA CYS A 100 -6.60 -6.75 -0.80
C CYS A 100 -5.16 -6.99 -0.34
N ILE A 101 -4.20 -6.55 -1.15
CA ILE A 101 -2.81 -6.40 -0.75
C ILE A 101 -2.39 -4.96 -0.97
N ASP A 102 -1.81 -4.34 0.06
CA ASP A 102 -1.24 -3.00 0.02
C ASP A 102 0.28 -3.14 -0.09
N THR A 103 0.85 -2.77 -1.22
CA THR A 103 2.23 -3.10 -1.56
C THR A 103 2.93 -1.95 -2.27
N ASN A 104 4.22 -1.81 -2.04
CA ASN A 104 5.08 -0.94 -2.83
C ASN A 104 5.48 -1.56 -4.20
N GLY A 105 5.08 -2.80 -4.47
CA GLY A 105 5.27 -3.49 -5.74
C GLY A 105 6.72 -3.71 -6.19
N SER A 106 7.71 -3.50 -5.31
CA SER A 106 9.13 -3.52 -5.70
C SER A 106 9.78 -4.90 -5.60
N ILE A 107 9.06 -5.92 -5.14
CA ILE A 107 9.53 -7.29 -5.05
C ILE A 107 8.82 -8.11 -6.13
N TRP A 108 9.60 -8.86 -6.90
CA TRP A 108 9.07 -9.72 -7.96
C TRP A 108 9.79 -11.05 -8.00
N ASN A 109 9.04 -12.13 -7.87
CA ASN A 109 9.45 -13.51 -8.03
C ASN A 109 8.21 -14.39 -8.28
N GLU A 110 8.39 -15.68 -8.46
CA GLU A 110 7.30 -16.63 -8.73
C GLU A 110 6.25 -16.67 -7.61
N GLU A 111 6.67 -16.55 -6.35
CA GLU A 111 5.76 -16.52 -5.21
C GLU A 111 4.90 -15.25 -5.18
N VAL A 112 5.45 -14.09 -5.55
CA VAL A 112 4.69 -12.84 -5.65
C VAL A 112 3.68 -12.93 -6.79
N GLU A 113 4.09 -13.44 -7.95
CA GLU A 113 3.18 -13.65 -9.07
C GLU A 113 2.03 -14.58 -8.69
N GLU A 114 2.32 -15.69 -8.02
CA GLU A 114 1.29 -16.63 -7.55
C GLU A 114 0.37 -15.97 -6.51
N LEU A 115 0.92 -15.23 -5.54
CA LEU A 115 0.14 -14.51 -4.52
C LEU A 115 -0.87 -13.54 -5.16
N LEU A 116 -0.42 -12.79 -6.18
CA LEU A 116 -1.27 -11.82 -6.87
C LEU A 116 -2.43 -12.49 -7.64
N LYS A 117 -2.31 -13.76 -8.06
CA LYS A 117 -3.43 -14.50 -8.66
C LYS A 117 -4.58 -14.68 -7.67
N TRP A 118 -4.28 -14.90 -6.39
CA TRP A 118 -5.27 -15.05 -5.31
C TRP A 118 -5.79 -13.73 -4.74
N THR A 119 -5.20 -12.60 -5.14
CA THR A 119 -5.58 -11.25 -4.69
C THR A 119 -6.73 -10.72 -5.54
N ASP A 120 -7.74 -10.12 -4.92
CA ASP A 120 -8.88 -9.51 -5.63
C ASP A 120 -8.57 -8.08 -6.08
N LEU A 121 -7.85 -7.33 -5.26
CA LEU A 121 -7.49 -5.94 -5.51
C LEU A 121 -6.10 -5.64 -4.97
N VAL A 122 -5.28 -4.98 -5.77
CA VAL A 122 -3.96 -4.49 -5.34
C VAL A 122 -4.06 -2.99 -5.04
N LEU A 123 -3.63 -2.59 -3.86
CA LEU A 123 -3.38 -1.19 -3.51
C LEU A 123 -1.91 -0.95 -3.80
N LEU A 124 -1.60 -0.37 -4.95
CA LEU A 124 -0.23 -0.20 -5.41
C LEU A 124 0.27 1.21 -5.11
N ASP A 125 1.26 1.27 -4.24
CA ASP A 125 1.91 2.52 -3.86
C ASP A 125 2.97 2.95 -4.87
N ILE A 126 2.72 4.01 -5.62
CA ILE A 126 3.74 4.72 -6.39
C ILE A 126 4.20 5.91 -5.55
N LYS A 127 5.34 5.75 -4.86
CA LYS A 127 5.81 6.74 -3.88
C LYS A 127 6.30 8.04 -4.52
N GLU A 128 6.84 7.93 -5.73
CA GLU A 128 7.24 9.02 -6.62
C GLU A 128 7.52 8.44 -8.02
N PHE A 129 7.17 9.14 -9.08
CA PHE A 129 7.35 8.64 -10.43
C PHE A 129 8.77 8.88 -10.96
N ASN A 130 9.36 10.03 -10.64
CA ASN A 130 10.75 10.33 -10.97
C ASN A 130 11.69 9.43 -10.15
N ASN A 131 12.44 8.56 -10.81
CA ASN A 131 13.27 7.55 -10.14
C ASN A 131 14.36 8.16 -9.22
N VAL A 132 14.89 9.34 -9.55
CA VAL A 132 15.89 10.02 -8.70
C VAL A 132 15.24 10.48 -7.40
N ARG A 133 14.10 11.18 -7.49
CA ARG A 133 13.33 11.63 -6.32
C ARG A 133 12.76 10.45 -5.54
N HIS A 134 12.33 9.39 -6.23
CA HIS A 134 11.89 8.15 -5.58
C HIS A 134 12.99 7.55 -4.70
N ARG A 135 14.23 7.49 -5.21
CA ARG A 135 15.39 7.01 -4.42
C ARG A 135 15.68 7.91 -3.23
N GLN A 136 15.53 9.22 -3.36
CA GLN A 136 15.67 10.15 -2.23
C GLN A 136 14.60 9.90 -1.15
N LEU A 137 13.37 9.60 -1.58
CA LEU A 137 12.23 9.42 -0.70
C LEU A 137 12.17 8.05 -0.02
N THR A 138 12.68 6.99 -0.68
CA THR A 138 12.48 5.57 -0.27
C THR A 138 13.75 4.75 -0.13
N GLU A 139 14.91 5.29 -0.54
CA GLU A 139 16.21 4.62 -0.70
C GLU A 139 16.19 3.48 -1.74
N ARG A 140 15.18 3.42 -2.61
CA ARG A 140 15.03 2.37 -3.65
C ARG A 140 14.60 2.94 -5.00
N SER A 141 14.80 2.16 -6.06
CA SER A 141 14.26 2.44 -7.39
C SER A 141 12.78 2.12 -7.47
N ASN A 142 12.03 2.87 -8.30
CA ASN A 142 10.63 2.58 -8.63
C ASN A 142 10.46 1.65 -9.84
N GLU A 143 11.55 1.27 -10.52
CA GLU A 143 11.49 0.52 -11.77
C GLU A 143 10.68 -0.79 -11.64
N GLN A 144 10.90 -1.55 -10.55
CA GLN A 144 10.13 -2.78 -10.35
C GLN A 144 8.68 -2.49 -10.01
N THR A 145 8.38 -1.43 -9.24
CA THR A 145 6.99 -1.00 -8.95
C THR A 145 6.24 -0.71 -10.25
N ILE A 146 6.87 0.00 -11.19
CA ILE A 146 6.28 0.28 -12.53
C ILE A 146 6.05 -1.02 -13.31
N ARG A 147 7.02 -1.94 -13.34
CA ARG A 147 6.85 -3.26 -13.98
C ARG A 147 5.73 -4.09 -13.33
N THR A 148 5.55 -3.96 -12.03
CA THR A 148 4.44 -4.62 -11.33
C THR A 148 3.10 -4.04 -11.79
N ALA A 149 2.98 -2.72 -11.96
CA ALA A 149 1.78 -2.10 -12.53
C ALA A 149 1.51 -2.57 -13.98
N GLU A 150 2.54 -2.67 -14.80
CA GLU A 150 2.45 -3.20 -16.17
C GLU A 150 1.94 -4.66 -16.18
N TRP A 151 2.44 -5.48 -15.25
CA TRP A 151 1.98 -6.86 -15.12
C TRP A 151 0.51 -6.92 -14.68
N LEU A 152 0.09 -6.09 -13.72
CA LEU A 152 -1.31 -6.01 -13.26
C LEU A 152 -2.24 -5.65 -14.42
N GLU A 153 -1.89 -4.63 -15.21
CA GLU A 153 -2.64 -4.24 -16.40
C GLU A 153 -2.73 -5.39 -17.40
N LYS A 154 -1.61 -5.98 -17.78
CA LYS A 154 -1.52 -7.06 -18.77
C LYS A 154 -2.32 -8.31 -18.37
N ASN A 155 -2.41 -8.61 -17.09
CA ASN A 155 -3.09 -9.79 -16.57
C ASN A 155 -4.52 -9.51 -16.10
N GLY A 156 -5.07 -8.34 -16.42
CA GLY A 156 -6.46 -7.98 -16.06
C GLY A 156 -6.69 -7.93 -14.54
N LYS A 157 -5.65 -7.66 -13.76
CA LYS A 157 -5.73 -7.60 -12.31
C LYS A 157 -6.06 -6.16 -11.87
N PRO A 158 -7.23 -5.94 -11.21
CA PRO A 158 -7.61 -4.59 -10.80
C PRO A 158 -6.68 -4.07 -9.72
N PHE A 159 -6.38 -2.78 -9.77
CA PHE A 159 -5.60 -2.11 -8.75
C PHE A 159 -6.01 -0.65 -8.56
N TRP A 160 -5.73 -0.12 -7.37
CA TRP A 160 -5.76 1.30 -7.08
C TRP A 160 -4.35 1.82 -7.07
N LEU A 161 -4.14 2.96 -7.69
CA LEU A 161 -2.87 3.66 -7.61
C LEU A 161 -2.92 4.57 -6.38
N ARG A 162 -1.99 4.38 -5.44
CA ARG A 162 -1.88 5.18 -4.22
C ARG A 162 -0.66 6.09 -4.31
N TYR A 163 -0.87 7.36 -3.98
CA TYR A 163 0.17 8.38 -4.07
C TYR A 163 0.14 9.27 -2.83
N VAL A 164 1.18 9.20 -2.01
CA VAL A 164 1.32 10.11 -0.85
C VAL A 164 1.91 11.42 -1.35
N LEU A 165 1.17 12.52 -1.17
CA LEU A 165 1.58 13.86 -1.59
C LEU A 165 2.44 14.50 -0.49
N VAL A 166 3.77 14.34 -0.57
CA VAL A 166 4.72 14.91 0.40
C VAL A 166 5.25 16.23 -0.14
N PRO A 167 4.98 17.38 0.53
CA PRO A 167 5.45 18.69 0.08
C PRO A 167 6.97 18.74 -0.11
N GLY A 168 7.40 19.15 -1.32
CA GLY A 168 8.80 19.25 -1.69
C GLY A 168 9.52 17.92 -2.01
N TYR A 169 8.79 16.78 -1.99
CA TYR A 169 9.35 15.46 -2.29
C TYR A 169 8.58 14.71 -3.38
N SER A 170 7.25 14.68 -3.31
CA SER A 170 6.38 14.04 -4.29
C SER A 170 5.24 14.96 -4.76
N SER A 171 5.37 16.27 -4.55
CA SER A 171 4.38 17.28 -4.91
C SER A 171 4.73 18.05 -6.19
N PHE A 172 5.65 17.54 -6.99
CA PHE A 172 6.08 18.21 -8.22
C PHE A 172 5.09 17.95 -9.37
N GLU A 173 4.58 19.03 -9.96
CA GLU A 173 3.59 18.96 -11.05
C GLU A 173 4.12 18.15 -12.24
N GLU A 174 5.38 18.34 -12.63
CA GLU A 174 6.01 17.61 -13.72
C GLU A 174 6.04 16.09 -13.51
N ASP A 175 6.22 15.62 -12.27
CA ASP A 175 6.27 14.19 -11.94
C ASP A 175 4.86 13.59 -11.89
N ILE A 176 3.88 14.33 -11.38
CA ILE A 176 2.45 13.94 -11.41
C ILE A 176 1.97 13.83 -12.87
N ARG A 177 2.32 14.80 -13.72
CA ARG A 177 1.99 14.74 -15.16
C ARG A 177 2.67 13.58 -15.87
N ALA A 178 3.96 13.33 -15.58
CA ALA A 178 4.69 12.20 -16.15
C ALA A 178 4.07 10.87 -15.72
N LEU A 179 3.65 10.73 -14.47
CA LEU A 179 2.91 9.56 -13.98
C LEU A 179 1.58 9.41 -14.70
N GLY A 180 0.80 10.50 -14.78
CA GLY A 180 -0.49 10.49 -15.48
C GLY A 180 -0.35 10.08 -16.94
N GLU A 181 0.61 10.67 -17.66
CA GLU A 181 0.89 10.34 -19.06
C GLU A 181 1.27 8.88 -19.27
N HIS A 182 2.05 8.30 -18.34
CA HIS A 182 2.45 6.90 -18.39
C HIS A 182 1.26 5.95 -18.21
N PHE A 183 0.36 6.25 -17.26
CA PHE A 183 -0.71 5.35 -16.85
C PHE A 183 -2.08 5.63 -17.49
N LYS A 184 -2.27 6.73 -18.24
CA LYS A 184 -3.57 7.16 -18.77
C LYS A 184 -4.33 6.12 -19.61
N ASN A 185 -3.62 5.17 -20.22
CA ASN A 185 -4.20 4.11 -21.04
C ASN A 185 -4.39 2.78 -20.29
N TYR A 186 -4.17 2.76 -18.98
CA TYR A 186 -4.39 1.55 -18.17
C TYR A 186 -5.87 1.43 -17.80
N HIS A 187 -6.44 0.25 -18.07
CA HIS A 187 -7.86 -0.05 -17.82
C HIS A 187 -8.09 -0.72 -16.47
N MET A 188 -7.05 -1.32 -15.89
CA MET A 188 -7.13 -1.99 -14.59
C MET A 188 -6.97 -1.05 -13.40
N ILE A 189 -6.59 0.21 -13.62
CA ILE A 189 -6.62 1.24 -12.58
C ILE A 189 -8.07 1.63 -12.32
N GLN A 190 -8.64 1.14 -11.22
CA GLN A 190 -10.01 1.46 -10.84
C GLN A 190 -10.14 2.86 -10.25
N ARG A 191 -9.09 3.34 -9.57
CA ARG A 191 -9.01 4.70 -9.06
C ARG A 191 -7.59 5.10 -8.67
N VAL A 192 -7.38 6.40 -8.53
CA VAL A 192 -6.20 6.99 -7.91
C VAL A 192 -6.59 7.51 -6.53
N GLU A 193 -5.82 7.18 -5.52
CA GLU A 193 -5.93 7.72 -4.17
C GLU A 193 -4.75 8.64 -3.87
N ILE A 194 -5.05 9.92 -3.69
CA ILE A 194 -4.09 10.89 -3.19
C ILE A 194 -4.18 10.88 -1.67
N LEU A 195 -3.10 10.53 -1.02
CA LEU A 195 -2.98 10.46 0.43
C LEU A 195 -2.26 11.72 0.91
N PRO A 196 -2.89 12.58 1.69
CA PRO A 196 -2.21 13.72 2.27
C PRO A 196 -1.03 13.27 3.16
N TYR A 197 0.09 13.99 3.06
CA TYR A 197 1.16 13.81 4.02
C TYR A 197 0.69 14.28 5.41
N HIS A 198 0.97 13.47 6.43
CA HIS A 198 0.67 13.76 7.83
C HIS A 198 1.78 13.27 8.76
N THR A 199 1.80 13.78 9.97
CA THR A 199 2.84 13.51 10.97
C THR A 199 2.43 12.49 12.05
N LEU A 200 1.33 11.77 11.87
CA LEU A 200 0.77 10.83 12.86
C LEU A 200 1.74 9.73 13.30
N GLY A 201 2.69 9.32 12.44
CA GLY A 201 3.69 8.31 12.77
C GLY A 201 4.91 8.80 13.56
N VAL A 202 5.09 10.11 13.77
CA VAL A 202 6.32 10.70 14.35
C VAL A 202 6.61 10.18 15.74
N HIS A 203 5.59 10.04 16.59
CA HIS A 203 5.74 9.49 17.95
C HIS A 203 6.38 8.09 18.01
N LYS A 204 6.22 7.29 16.93
CA LYS A 204 6.86 5.97 16.84
C LYS A 204 8.37 6.08 16.66
N TYR A 205 8.83 7.08 15.87
CA TYR A 205 10.27 7.33 15.71
C TYR A 205 10.90 7.71 17.05
N GLU A 206 10.25 8.60 17.81
CA GLU A 206 10.69 8.99 19.15
C GLU A 206 10.77 7.78 20.09
N ALA A 207 9.72 6.94 20.12
CA ALA A 207 9.69 5.71 20.91
C ALA A 207 10.80 4.70 20.53
N MET A 208 11.22 4.71 19.25
CA MET A 208 12.31 3.89 18.73
C MET A 208 13.70 4.52 18.92
N GLY A 209 13.80 5.74 19.48
CA GLY A 209 15.04 6.52 19.58
C GLY A 209 15.62 6.92 18.22
N LYS A 210 14.77 7.07 17.19
CA LYS A 210 15.14 7.43 15.81
C LYS A 210 14.72 8.85 15.48
N GLU A 211 15.52 9.51 14.65
CA GLU A 211 15.17 10.81 14.11
C GLU A 211 14.14 10.69 12.97
N TYR A 212 13.09 11.53 13.00
CA TYR A 212 12.16 11.68 11.88
C TYR A 212 12.75 12.64 10.85
N LYS A 213 13.10 12.14 9.67
CA LYS A 213 13.88 12.90 8.66
C LYS A 213 13.10 14.04 8.00
N LEU A 214 11.77 14.06 8.06
CA LEU A 214 10.92 15.13 7.53
C LEU A 214 10.49 16.13 8.62
N ASN A 215 11.27 16.25 9.69
CA ASN A 215 10.99 17.24 10.72
C ASN A 215 10.92 18.65 10.13
N GLY A 216 9.85 19.40 10.45
CA GLY A 216 9.61 20.75 9.92
C GLY A 216 8.88 20.81 8.56
N ILE A 217 8.68 19.69 7.88
CA ILE A 217 7.79 19.64 6.71
C ILE A 217 6.34 19.73 7.20
N LYS A 218 5.62 20.74 6.70
CA LYS A 218 4.21 20.96 7.03
C LYS A 218 3.32 20.02 6.24
N GLU A 219 2.19 19.65 6.81
CA GLU A 219 1.12 18.94 6.12
C GLU A 219 0.58 19.75 4.93
N ASN A 220 -0.05 19.07 3.99
CA ASN A 220 -0.58 19.72 2.80
C ASN A 220 -1.67 20.73 3.14
N THR A 221 -1.68 21.86 2.44
CA THR A 221 -2.83 22.77 2.42
C THR A 221 -3.93 22.18 1.53
N LEU A 222 -5.19 22.63 1.76
CA LEU A 222 -6.30 22.24 0.88
C LEU A 222 -6.04 22.62 -0.58
N GLU A 223 -5.42 23.77 -0.83
CA GLU A 223 -5.06 24.23 -2.18
C GLU A 223 -4.08 23.25 -2.87
N GLN A 224 -3.05 22.78 -2.15
CA GLN A 224 -2.11 21.79 -2.68
C GLN A 224 -2.81 20.46 -3.02
N LEU A 225 -3.73 20.00 -2.18
CA LEU A 225 -4.49 18.78 -2.39
C LEU A 225 -5.43 18.90 -3.59
N GLU A 226 -6.18 20.00 -3.71
CA GLU A 226 -7.07 20.23 -4.84
C GLU A 226 -6.30 20.43 -6.16
N THR A 227 -5.12 21.06 -6.11
CA THR A 227 -4.22 21.17 -7.27
C THR A 227 -3.78 19.78 -7.73
N ALA A 228 -3.28 18.95 -6.81
CA ALA A 228 -2.88 17.58 -7.14
C ALA A 228 -4.06 16.76 -7.70
N LYS A 229 -5.24 16.87 -7.08
CA LYS A 229 -6.46 16.19 -7.55
C LYS A 229 -6.85 16.62 -8.96
N THR A 230 -6.73 17.91 -9.27
CA THR A 230 -6.98 18.45 -10.61
C THR A 230 -6.01 17.88 -11.63
N LEU A 231 -4.70 17.84 -11.30
CA LEU A 231 -3.67 17.29 -12.17
C LEU A 231 -3.88 15.79 -12.46
N PHE A 232 -4.15 15.00 -11.42
CA PHE A 232 -4.48 13.58 -11.62
C PHE A 232 -5.78 13.40 -12.43
N GLY A 233 -6.77 14.28 -12.23
CA GLY A 233 -8.04 14.29 -12.94
C GLY A 233 -7.95 14.55 -14.45
N GLU A 234 -6.83 15.12 -14.94
CA GLU A 234 -6.56 15.26 -16.37
C GLU A 234 -6.32 13.89 -17.06
N TYR A 235 -5.93 12.87 -16.31
CA TYR A 235 -5.54 11.55 -16.81
C TYR A 235 -6.44 10.40 -16.34
N PHE A 236 -7.09 10.55 -15.18
CA PHE A 236 -7.86 9.48 -14.54
C PHE A 236 -9.29 9.93 -14.23
N ASN A 237 -10.26 9.06 -14.56
CA ASN A 237 -11.68 9.36 -14.33
C ASN A 237 -12.09 9.34 -12.85
N THR A 238 -11.34 8.65 -12.01
CA THR A 238 -11.68 8.40 -10.60
C THR A 238 -10.50 8.77 -9.71
N VAL A 239 -10.55 9.93 -9.10
CA VAL A 239 -9.51 10.46 -8.20
C VAL A 239 -10.12 10.83 -6.86
N TYR A 240 -9.60 10.24 -5.78
CA TYR A 240 -10.00 10.51 -4.41
C TYR A 240 -8.90 11.21 -3.62
N LEU A 241 -9.31 12.13 -2.76
CA LEU A 241 -8.51 12.61 -1.63
C LEU A 241 -8.97 11.81 -0.41
N ASN A 242 -8.08 11.09 0.23
CA ASN A 242 -8.36 10.30 1.43
C ASN A 242 -7.78 10.96 2.68
#